data_fb59a1dbf03b3c9c70e3462b4966757e
#
_entry.id   fb59a1dbf03b3c9c70e3462b4966757e
#
_cell.length_a   1.000
_cell.length_b   1.000
_cell.length_c   1.000
_cell.angle_alpha   90.00
_cell.angle_beta   90.00
_cell.angle_gamma   90.00
#
_symmetry.space_group_name_H-M   'P 1'
#
loop_
_entity.id
_entity.type
_entity.pdbx_description
1 polymer ?
#
loop_
_entity_poly.entity_id
_entity_poly.type
_entity_poly.pdbx_seq_one_letter_code
_entity_poly.pdbx_strand_id
1 'polypeptide(L)'
;ISPYGLAKQLSVTNSEAKNYIEDYFNKYPKIKKYMDDQIQFTKTNLYVETIFGRRCNIKSINDKNFSVRGFAERQSINAPIQGTAADIIKLAMIELNKMIISDDLHAKILLQVHDELIFECSKNDKEYTQKIIKEAMMSISSSDYHMFSIPLNVSINSGFNWGEAH
;
A
#
# COMPACT_ATOMS: atom_id res chain seq x y z
N ILE A 1 13.34 -2.33 10.46
CA ILE A 1 13.60 -2.19 11.90
C ILE A 1 15.09 -2.48 12.17
N SER A 2 15.72 -1.81 13.16
CA SER A 2 17.10 -2.11 13.58
C SER A 2 17.13 -3.27 14.56
N PRO A 3 18.29 -4.00 14.72
CA PRO A 3 18.42 -5.03 15.76
C PRO A 3 18.06 -4.50 17.15
N TYR A 4 18.49 -3.29 17.49
CA TYR A 4 18.14 -2.66 18.76
C TYR A 4 16.62 -2.42 18.91
N GLY A 5 15.97 -1.91 17.88
CA GLY A 5 14.52 -1.70 17.90
C GLY A 5 13.73 -3.00 18.01
N LEU A 6 14.17 -4.04 17.29
CA LEU A 6 13.54 -5.37 17.35
C LEU A 6 13.77 -6.02 18.71
N ALA A 7 14.99 -5.94 19.26
CA ALA A 7 15.33 -6.46 20.57
C ALA A 7 14.43 -5.88 21.67
N LYS A 8 14.23 -4.57 21.65
CA LYS A 8 13.34 -3.87 22.59
C LYS A 8 11.89 -4.30 22.45
N GLN A 9 11.40 -4.48 21.21
CA GLN A 9 10.01 -4.86 20.94
C GLN A 9 9.71 -6.32 21.36
N LEU A 10 10.66 -7.22 21.15
CA LEU A 10 10.50 -8.65 21.46
C LEU A 10 11.03 -9.03 22.85
N SER A 11 11.63 -8.10 23.61
CA SER A 11 12.27 -8.35 24.90
C SER A 11 13.36 -9.44 24.83
N VAL A 12 14.15 -9.42 23.77
CA VAL A 12 15.29 -10.31 23.53
C VAL A 12 16.61 -9.54 23.49
N THR A 13 17.74 -10.23 23.43
CA THR A 13 19.05 -9.60 23.29
C THR A 13 19.25 -9.01 21.88
N ASN A 14 20.16 -8.03 21.76
CA ASN A 14 20.54 -7.49 20.46
C ASN A 14 21.11 -8.54 19.51
N SER A 15 21.81 -9.54 20.04
CA SER A 15 22.39 -10.65 19.28
C SER A 15 21.30 -11.54 18.69
N GLU A 16 20.31 -11.92 19.49
CA GLU A 16 19.16 -12.72 19.04
C GLU A 16 18.35 -11.96 17.98
N ALA A 17 18.08 -10.68 18.23
CA ALA A 17 17.35 -9.83 17.26
C ALA A 17 18.12 -9.72 15.93
N LYS A 18 19.45 -9.63 15.96
CA LYS A 18 20.28 -9.63 14.76
C LYS A 18 20.15 -10.95 14.00
N ASN A 19 20.24 -12.09 14.71
CA ASN A 19 20.07 -13.42 14.10
C ASN A 19 18.69 -13.56 13.45
N TYR A 20 17.61 -13.13 14.12
CA TYR A 20 16.26 -13.16 13.54
C TYR A 20 16.15 -12.34 12.24
N ILE A 21 16.81 -11.18 12.17
CA ILE A 21 16.83 -10.36 10.94
C ILE A 21 17.63 -11.06 9.84
N GLU A 22 18.76 -11.67 10.16
CA GLU A 22 19.58 -12.41 9.20
C GLU A 22 18.83 -13.64 8.69
N ASP A 23 18.20 -14.43 9.54
CA ASP A 23 17.40 -15.59 9.16
C ASP A 23 16.21 -15.21 8.29
N TYR A 24 15.54 -14.08 8.60
CA TYR A 24 14.46 -13.54 7.78
C TYR A 24 14.93 -13.24 6.36
N PHE A 25 16.04 -12.54 6.20
CA PHE A 25 16.54 -12.18 4.87
C PHE A 25 17.17 -13.38 4.14
N ASN A 26 17.72 -14.35 4.85
CA ASN A 26 18.14 -15.62 4.27
C ASN A 26 16.95 -16.40 3.70
N LYS A 27 15.83 -16.41 4.42
CA LYS A 27 14.58 -17.04 3.96
C LYS A 27 13.90 -16.27 2.81
N TYR A 28 14.03 -14.95 2.82
CA TYR A 28 13.38 -14.05 1.83
C TYR A 28 14.41 -13.14 1.12
N PRO A 29 15.36 -13.70 0.36
CA PRO A 29 16.46 -12.92 -0.22
C PRO A 29 16.00 -11.87 -1.24
N LYS A 30 14.85 -12.09 -1.90
CA LYS A 30 14.29 -11.11 -2.86
C LYS A 30 13.83 -9.81 -2.17
N ILE A 31 13.41 -9.88 -0.90
CA ILE A 31 13.04 -8.68 -0.13
C ILE A 31 14.29 -7.84 0.12
N LYS A 32 15.39 -8.47 0.55
CA LYS A 32 16.68 -7.78 0.75
C LYS A 32 17.16 -7.14 -0.54
N LYS A 33 17.12 -7.90 -1.63
CA LYS A 33 17.51 -7.39 -2.96
C LYS A 33 16.67 -6.18 -3.36
N TYR A 34 15.34 -6.22 -3.21
CA TYR A 34 14.46 -5.09 -3.49
C TYR A 34 14.87 -3.83 -2.70
N MET A 35 15.13 -3.98 -1.39
CA MET A 35 15.55 -2.86 -0.55
C MET A 35 16.85 -2.23 -1.04
N ASP A 36 17.84 -3.05 -1.36
CA ASP A 36 19.16 -2.59 -1.83
C ASP A 36 19.04 -1.94 -3.21
N ASP A 37 18.27 -2.53 -4.13
CA ASP A 37 18.03 -1.99 -5.47
C ASP A 37 17.34 -0.61 -5.40
N GLN A 38 16.32 -0.44 -4.54
CA GLN A 38 15.63 0.84 -4.37
C GLN A 38 16.55 1.93 -3.83
N ILE A 39 17.38 1.61 -2.85
CA ILE A 39 18.36 2.56 -2.32
C ILE A 39 19.36 2.98 -3.41
N GLN A 40 19.91 2.04 -4.17
CA GLN A 40 20.86 2.33 -5.24
C GLN A 40 20.22 3.16 -6.37
N PHE A 41 19.01 2.80 -6.78
CA PHE A 41 18.25 3.58 -7.76
C PHE A 41 18.05 5.02 -7.29
N THR A 42 17.65 5.19 -6.03
CA THR A 42 17.41 6.51 -5.46
C THR A 42 18.67 7.35 -5.35
N LYS A 43 19.82 6.75 -4.99
CA LYS A 43 21.11 7.45 -4.93
C LYS A 43 21.52 8.07 -6.27
N THR A 44 21.16 7.41 -7.36
CA THR A 44 21.47 7.89 -8.72
C THR A 44 20.43 8.88 -9.24
N ASN A 45 19.14 8.61 -8.99
CA ASN A 45 18.05 9.33 -9.65
C ASN A 45 17.41 10.40 -8.77
N LEU A 46 17.60 10.36 -7.44
CA LEU A 46 17.03 11.27 -6.42
C LEU A 46 15.50 11.18 -6.28
N TYR A 47 14.90 10.14 -6.81
CA TYR A 47 13.47 9.80 -6.67
C TYR A 47 13.27 8.29 -6.71
N VAL A 48 12.08 7.85 -6.34
CA VAL A 48 11.52 6.51 -6.59
C VAL A 48 10.19 6.64 -7.31
N GLU A 49 9.70 5.54 -7.89
CA GLU A 49 8.43 5.53 -8.63
C GLU A 49 7.50 4.45 -8.07
N THR A 50 6.18 4.73 -8.10
CA THR A 50 5.16 3.70 -7.94
C THR A 50 5.14 2.81 -9.20
N ILE A 51 4.45 1.67 -9.15
CA ILE A 51 4.28 0.82 -10.34
C ILE A 51 3.51 1.53 -11.47
N PHE A 52 2.79 2.60 -11.17
CA PHE A 52 2.08 3.45 -12.14
C PHE A 52 2.94 4.63 -12.64
N GLY A 53 4.23 4.69 -12.28
CA GLY A 53 5.18 5.71 -12.72
C GLY A 53 5.08 7.05 -11.98
N ARG A 54 4.31 7.15 -10.90
CA ARG A 54 4.27 8.38 -10.09
C ARG A 54 5.53 8.52 -9.27
N ARG A 55 6.23 9.65 -9.43
CA ARG A 55 7.51 9.93 -8.77
C ARG A 55 7.35 10.49 -7.36
N CYS A 56 8.21 10.01 -6.46
CA CYS A 56 8.43 10.54 -5.13
C CYS A 56 9.88 10.99 -5.01
N ASN A 57 10.12 12.30 -4.91
CA ASN A 57 11.47 12.87 -4.83
C ASN A 57 12.07 12.63 -3.44
N ILE A 58 13.34 12.16 -3.40
CA ILE A 58 14.11 11.86 -2.18
C ILE A 58 15.50 12.47 -2.31
N LYS A 59 15.57 13.78 -2.34
CA LYS A 59 16.81 14.54 -2.57
C LYS A 59 17.86 14.34 -1.48
N SER A 60 17.44 13.98 -0.26
CA SER A 60 18.32 13.79 0.89
C SER A 60 18.99 12.41 0.98
N ILE A 61 18.84 11.54 -0.03
CA ILE A 61 19.41 10.19 -0.03
C ILE A 61 20.95 10.20 0.06
N ASN A 62 21.60 11.23 -0.46
CA ASN A 62 23.05 11.39 -0.46
C ASN A 62 23.55 12.37 0.62
N ASP A 63 22.71 12.70 1.63
CA ASP A 63 23.08 13.61 2.70
C ASP A 63 24.26 13.08 3.53
N LYS A 64 25.16 13.97 3.96
CA LYS A 64 26.31 13.63 4.80
C LYS A 64 25.89 13.20 6.20
N ASN A 65 24.77 13.75 6.71
CA ASN A 65 24.23 13.40 8.00
C ASN A 65 23.63 11.99 7.96
N PHE A 66 24.15 11.12 8.81
CA PHE A 66 23.72 9.71 8.89
C PHE A 66 22.22 9.55 9.18
N SER A 67 21.67 10.36 10.08
CA SER A 67 20.24 10.28 10.44
C SER A 67 19.33 10.69 9.30
N VAL A 68 19.69 11.77 8.59
CA VAL A 68 18.94 12.27 7.42
C VAL A 68 19.00 11.24 6.29
N ARG A 69 20.20 10.73 5.98
CA ARG A 69 20.38 9.70 4.96
C ARG A 69 19.61 8.41 5.30
N GLY A 70 19.68 7.93 6.56
CA GLY A 70 18.97 6.73 6.99
C GLY A 70 17.44 6.88 6.92
N PHE A 71 16.92 8.09 7.12
CA PHE A 71 15.50 8.38 6.89
C PHE A 71 15.17 8.29 5.39
N ALA A 72 15.99 8.90 4.54
CA ALA A 72 15.83 8.86 3.09
C ALA A 72 15.92 7.43 2.51
N GLU A 73 16.81 6.59 3.03
CA GLU A 73 16.90 5.17 2.66
C GLU A 73 15.61 4.41 3.00
N ARG A 74 15.01 4.64 4.17
CA ARG A 74 13.71 4.07 4.52
C ARG A 74 12.59 4.58 3.62
N GLN A 75 12.58 5.87 3.27
CA GLN A 75 11.62 6.42 2.32
C GLN A 75 11.76 5.75 0.93
N SER A 76 12.99 5.53 0.46
CA SER A 76 13.26 4.88 -0.83
C SER A 76 12.66 3.49 -0.93
N ILE A 77 12.64 2.74 0.18
CA ILE A 77 12.06 1.40 0.24
C ILE A 77 10.55 1.45 0.34
N ASN A 78 10.01 2.35 1.16
CA ASN A 78 8.58 2.36 1.51
C ASN A 78 7.72 3.12 0.48
N ALA A 79 8.23 4.22 -0.07
CA ALA A 79 7.43 5.09 -0.92
C ALA A 79 6.90 4.42 -2.21
N PRO A 80 7.63 3.53 -2.90
CA PRO A 80 7.06 2.79 -4.03
C PRO A 80 5.86 1.93 -3.64
N ILE A 81 5.94 1.24 -2.50
CA ILE A 81 4.90 0.31 -2.03
C ILE A 81 3.68 1.09 -1.54
N GLN A 82 3.87 2.03 -0.61
CA GLN A 82 2.80 2.84 -0.06
C GLN A 82 2.17 3.76 -1.11
N GLY A 83 3.01 4.30 -2.00
CA GLY A 83 2.54 5.11 -3.11
C GLY A 83 1.70 4.30 -4.09
N THR A 84 2.10 3.07 -4.41
CA THR A 84 1.31 2.17 -5.26
C THR A 84 -0.04 1.84 -4.61
N ALA A 85 -0.07 1.55 -3.31
CA ALA A 85 -1.33 1.31 -2.60
C ALA A 85 -2.27 2.52 -2.70
N ALA A 86 -1.74 3.73 -2.50
CA ALA A 86 -2.52 4.96 -2.66
C ALA A 86 -3.02 5.17 -4.09
N ASP A 87 -2.24 4.80 -5.10
CA ASP A 87 -2.64 4.89 -6.50
C ASP A 87 -3.75 3.88 -6.82
N ILE A 88 -3.67 2.66 -6.31
CA ILE A 88 -4.72 1.63 -6.46
C ILE A 88 -6.06 2.13 -5.91
N ILE A 89 -6.07 2.67 -4.69
CA ILE A 89 -7.30 3.22 -4.08
C ILE A 89 -7.88 4.35 -4.91
N LYS A 90 -7.06 5.27 -5.42
CA LYS A 90 -7.53 6.35 -6.29
C LYS A 90 -8.12 5.86 -7.60
N LEU A 91 -7.49 4.87 -8.23
CA LEU A 91 -8.02 4.25 -9.45
C LEU A 91 -9.36 3.56 -9.17
N ALA A 92 -9.46 2.82 -8.06
CA ALA A 92 -10.72 2.21 -7.64
C ALA A 92 -11.82 3.27 -7.41
N MET A 93 -11.50 4.37 -6.73
CA MET A 93 -12.45 5.48 -6.54
C MET A 93 -12.91 6.10 -7.86
N ILE A 94 -12.02 6.25 -8.85
CA ILE A 94 -12.35 6.79 -10.17
C ILE A 94 -13.32 5.85 -10.88
N GLU A 95 -13.05 4.54 -10.91
CA GLU A 95 -13.93 3.57 -11.57
C GLU A 95 -15.29 3.47 -10.88
N LEU A 96 -15.32 3.41 -9.56
CA LEU A 96 -16.57 3.40 -8.79
C LEU A 96 -17.39 4.70 -8.98
N ASN A 97 -16.72 5.84 -9.02
CA ASN A 97 -17.40 7.11 -9.30
C ASN A 97 -18.01 7.18 -10.71
N LYS A 98 -17.36 6.60 -11.72
CA LYS A 98 -17.94 6.48 -13.07
C LYS A 98 -19.22 5.65 -13.03
N MET A 99 -19.23 4.51 -12.33
CA MET A 99 -20.41 3.67 -12.16
C MET A 99 -21.55 4.39 -11.42
N ILE A 100 -21.23 5.20 -10.42
CA ILE A 100 -22.23 6.03 -9.71
C ILE A 100 -22.84 7.08 -10.64
N ILE A 101 -22.01 7.73 -11.45
CA ILE A 101 -22.48 8.78 -12.39
C ILE A 101 -23.31 8.18 -13.52
N SER A 102 -22.99 6.97 -14.02
CA SER A 102 -23.77 6.27 -15.04
C SER A 102 -25.03 5.60 -14.52
N ASP A 103 -25.31 5.71 -13.22
CA ASP A 103 -26.43 5.07 -12.52
C ASP A 103 -26.38 3.54 -12.48
N ASP A 104 -25.21 2.96 -12.75
CA ASP A 104 -24.99 1.50 -12.64
C ASP A 104 -24.77 1.06 -11.18
N LEU A 105 -24.45 2.00 -10.29
CA LEU A 105 -24.21 1.78 -8.87
C LEU A 105 -24.95 2.81 -8.00
N HIS A 106 -26.03 2.39 -7.35
CA HIS A 106 -26.85 3.22 -6.45
C HIS A 106 -26.21 3.33 -5.06
N ALA A 107 -25.06 3.97 -4.98
CA ALA A 107 -24.32 4.18 -3.75
C ALA A 107 -23.65 5.56 -3.72
N LYS A 108 -23.22 5.98 -2.52
CA LYS A 108 -22.42 7.20 -2.34
C LYS A 108 -21.11 6.86 -1.67
N ILE A 109 -20.00 7.34 -2.20
CA ILE A 109 -18.72 7.31 -1.52
C ILE A 109 -18.77 8.37 -0.40
N LEU A 110 -18.64 7.96 0.85
CA LEU A 110 -18.66 8.87 2.00
C LEU A 110 -17.27 9.30 2.41
N LEU A 111 -16.36 8.33 2.60
CA LEU A 111 -15.01 8.57 3.14
C LEU A 111 -14.00 7.61 2.54
N GLN A 112 -12.74 8.05 2.49
CA GLN A 112 -11.57 7.19 2.40
C GLN A 112 -10.80 7.28 3.71
N VAL A 113 -10.51 6.13 4.33
CA VAL A 113 -9.71 6.04 5.55
C VAL A 113 -8.60 5.03 5.31
N HIS A 114 -7.34 5.50 5.22
CA HIS A 114 -6.18 4.67 4.87
C HIS A 114 -6.39 3.89 3.55
N ASP A 115 -6.60 2.60 3.62
CA ASP A 115 -6.83 1.65 2.53
C ASP A 115 -8.29 1.17 2.43
N GLU A 116 -9.19 1.82 3.15
CA GLU A 116 -10.62 1.53 3.15
C GLU A 116 -11.43 2.61 2.43
N LEU A 117 -12.52 2.19 1.79
CA LEU A 117 -13.55 3.06 1.23
C LEU A 117 -14.88 2.78 1.93
N ILE A 118 -15.53 3.83 2.39
CA ILE A 118 -16.83 3.76 3.07
C ILE A 118 -17.91 4.27 2.13
N PHE A 119 -18.95 3.47 1.97
CA PHE A 119 -20.09 3.75 1.10
C PHE A 119 -21.39 3.78 1.89
N GLU A 120 -22.35 4.57 1.41
CA GLU A 120 -23.74 4.52 1.78
C GLU A 120 -24.57 3.99 0.62
N CYS A 121 -25.42 3.00 0.88
CA CYS A 121 -26.38 2.50 -0.11
C CYS A 121 -27.72 2.19 0.56
N SER A 122 -28.77 1.99 -0.26
CA SER A 122 -30.04 1.51 0.24
C SER A 122 -29.92 0.09 0.79
N LYS A 123 -30.74 -0.26 1.77
CA LYS A 123 -30.76 -1.61 2.33
C LYS A 123 -31.13 -2.67 1.27
N ASN A 124 -31.96 -2.31 0.31
CA ASN A 124 -32.42 -3.22 -0.73
C ASN A 124 -31.34 -3.52 -1.75
N ASP A 125 -30.41 -2.58 -1.99
CA ASP A 125 -29.32 -2.70 -2.96
C ASP A 125 -28.02 -3.22 -2.34
N LYS A 126 -28.01 -3.54 -1.05
CA LYS A 126 -26.81 -3.90 -0.29
C LYS A 126 -25.99 -5.00 -0.96
N GLU A 127 -26.59 -6.14 -1.25
CA GLU A 127 -25.85 -7.29 -1.81
C GLU A 127 -25.31 -7.00 -3.20
N TYR A 128 -26.10 -6.34 -4.04
CA TYR A 128 -25.68 -5.91 -5.37
C TYR A 128 -24.52 -4.90 -5.26
N THR A 129 -24.65 -3.89 -4.43
CA THR A 129 -23.64 -2.86 -4.19
C THR A 129 -22.32 -3.47 -3.71
N GLN A 130 -22.37 -4.38 -2.73
CA GLN A 130 -21.18 -5.07 -2.24
C GLN A 130 -20.46 -5.86 -3.33
N LYS A 131 -21.22 -6.57 -4.16
CA LYS A 131 -20.66 -7.33 -5.29
C LYS A 131 -19.96 -6.42 -6.30
N ILE A 132 -20.64 -5.37 -6.76
CA ILE A 132 -20.09 -4.43 -7.74
C ILE A 132 -18.85 -3.71 -7.22
N ILE A 133 -18.88 -3.21 -5.97
CA ILE A 133 -17.73 -2.55 -5.37
C ILE A 133 -16.54 -3.51 -5.32
N LYS A 134 -16.75 -4.74 -4.87
CA LYS A 134 -15.68 -5.73 -4.80
C LYS A 134 -15.07 -6.03 -6.17
N GLU A 135 -15.91 -6.27 -7.17
CA GLU A 135 -15.49 -6.57 -8.55
C GLU A 135 -14.72 -5.38 -9.15
N ALA A 136 -15.23 -4.16 -9.00
CA ALA A 136 -14.58 -2.95 -9.50
C ALA A 136 -13.21 -2.70 -8.83
N MET A 137 -13.10 -2.86 -7.51
CA MET A 137 -11.82 -2.69 -6.81
C MET A 137 -10.82 -3.79 -7.19
N MET A 138 -11.25 -5.04 -7.33
CA MET A 138 -10.38 -6.14 -7.73
C MET A 138 -9.93 -6.02 -9.19
N SER A 139 -10.74 -5.47 -10.07
CA SER A 139 -10.43 -5.31 -11.50
C SER A 139 -9.22 -4.41 -11.76
N ILE A 140 -8.85 -3.53 -10.82
CA ILE A 140 -7.66 -2.67 -10.94
C ILE A 140 -6.38 -3.50 -11.10
N SER A 141 -6.34 -4.72 -10.56
CA SER A 141 -5.18 -5.62 -10.69
C SER A 141 -5.01 -6.23 -12.08
N SER A 142 -6.05 -6.24 -12.90
CA SER A 142 -6.06 -6.84 -14.25
C SER A 142 -6.50 -5.86 -15.34
N SER A 143 -6.60 -4.56 -14.99
CA SER A 143 -7.03 -3.52 -15.91
C SER A 143 -5.90 -3.07 -16.85
N ASP A 144 -6.25 -2.20 -17.82
CA ASP A 144 -5.31 -1.53 -18.73
C ASP A 144 -4.26 -0.66 -18.01
N TYR A 145 -4.44 -0.43 -16.71
CA TYR A 145 -3.50 0.38 -15.92
C TYR A 145 -2.21 -0.34 -15.58
N HIS A 146 -2.29 -1.58 -15.12
CA HIS A 146 -1.13 -2.44 -14.84
C HIS A 146 -1.57 -3.87 -14.50
N MET A 147 -0.90 -4.85 -15.04
CA MET A 147 -1.15 -6.25 -14.70
C MET A 147 -0.30 -6.65 -13.48
N PHE A 148 -0.94 -6.94 -12.37
CA PHE A 148 -0.27 -7.44 -11.17
C PHE A 148 0.01 -8.94 -11.29
N SER A 149 1.18 -9.36 -10.83
CA SER A 149 1.51 -10.79 -10.72
C SER A 149 0.77 -11.50 -9.59
N ILE A 150 0.17 -10.74 -8.66
CA ILE A 150 -0.60 -11.22 -7.52
C ILE A 150 -1.98 -10.55 -7.58
N PRO A 151 -3.09 -11.31 -7.47
CA PRO A 151 -4.42 -10.73 -7.47
C PRO A 151 -4.64 -9.86 -6.22
N LEU A 152 -5.32 -8.74 -6.39
CA LEU A 152 -5.83 -7.95 -5.27
C LEU A 152 -7.01 -8.68 -4.65
N ASN A 153 -7.06 -8.72 -3.33
CA ASN A 153 -8.20 -9.21 -2.58
C ASN A 153 -8.84 -8.08 -1.79
N VAL A 154 -10.17 -8.00 -1.82
CA VAL A 154 -10.96 -6.97 -1.14
C VAL A 154 -11.92 -7.64 -0.17
N SER A 155 -11.82 -7.26 1.10
CA SER A 155 -12.80 -7.61 2.13
C SER A 155 -13.90 -6.57 2.15
N ILE A 156 -15.15 -7.01 2.30
CA ILE A 156 -16.31 -6.13 2.38
C ILE A 156 -17.16 -6.52 3.58
N ASN A 157 -17.43 -5.54 4.41
CA ASN A 157 -18.34 -5.64 5.53
C ASN A 157 -19.47 -4.63 5.37
N SER A 158 -20.52 -4.74 6.15
CA SER A 158 -21.64 -3.79 6.18
C SER A 158 -22.31 -3.76 7.53
N GLY A 159 -22.79 -2.60 7.93
CA GLY A 159 -23.54 -2.35 9.15
C GLY A 159 -24.45 -1.14 8.99
N PHE A 160 -25.21 -0.80 10.01
CA PHE A 160 -26.03 0.41 10.02
C PHE A 160 -25.22 1.68 10.31
N ASN A 161 -23.97 1.50 10.73
CA ASN A 161 -22.99 2.55 10.99
C ASN A 161 -21.58 2.00 10.77
N TRP A 162 -20.58 2.89 10.71
CA TRP A 162 -19.20 2.51 10.47
C TRP A 162 -18.63 1.53 11.52
N GLY A 163 -19.00 1.73 12.81
CA GLY A 163 -18.50 0.85 13.88
C GLY A 163 -19.02 -0.59 13.80
N GLU A 164 -20.15 -0.83 13.13
CA GLU A 164 -20.66 -2.18 12.85
C GLU A 164 -20.06 -2.78 11.58
N ALA A 165 -19.63 -1.93 10.64
CA ALA A 165 -19.08 -2.35 9.36
C ALA A 165 -17.57 -2.58 9.40
N HIS A 166 -16.86 -2.13 10.46
CA HIS A 166 -15.40 -2.18 10.59
C HIS A 166 -14.90 -3.46 11.28
#